data_d6d49fa522c7efcc5587d0a708300642
#
_entry.id   d6d49fa522c7efcc5587d0a708300642
#
_cell.length_a   1.000
_cell.length_b   1.000
_cell.length_c   1.000
_cell.angle_alpha   90.00
_cell.angle_beta   90.00
_cell.angle_gamma   90.00
#
_symmetry.space_group_name_H-M   'P 1'
#
loop_
_entity.id
_entity.type
_entity.pdbx_description
1 polymer ?
#
loop_
_entity_poly.entity_id
_entity_poly.type
_entity_poly.pdbx_seq_one_letter_code
_entity_poly.pdbx_strand_id
1 'polypeptide(L)'
;MIELPEALNIAGQINDTIYGKRVASVIAVHTPHKLAWYYGEPPKYSDLLIGRTIGKANAYGSMVEIKAENANILFGEGAGIRFHGKSEPLPLKHQLLIEFEDHSAMSVSIQMYGGIGSFLDGELDNPYYKVAKEKPSPLSPDFDKVYFNYIISAQEVQKLSLKALLATEQRIPGIGNGVLQDILFNAKMHPKKKVNTLSNKDKEDLFSSVKTTLSAMATQGGRDTELDLFGHPGGYKTILCRNTVNKPCPICGTIIKKEAYMGGSVYYCEKCQQL
;
A
#
# COMPACT_ATOMS: atom_id res chain seq x y z
N MET A 1 -3.33 -0.90 -6.41
CA MET A 1 -3.11 0.17 -5.38
C MET A 1 -1.96 -0.24 -4.47
N ILE A 2 -1.10 0.69 -4.11
CA ILE A 2 0.00 0.45 -3.17
C ILE A 2 -0.59 0.05 -1.81
N GLU A 3 -0.19 -1.11 -1.30
CA GLU A 3 -0.39 -1.56 0.06
C GLU A 3 0.98 -1.90 0.65
N LEU A 4 1.08 -2.41 1.87
CA LEU A 4 2.39 -2.58 2.53
C LEU A 4 3.44 -3.33 1.70
N PRO A 5 3.14 -4.46 1.04
CA PRO A 5 4.15 -5.17 0.24
C PRO A 5 4.70 -4.35 -0.92
N GLU A 6 3.82 -3.66 -1.64
CA GLU A 6 4.20 -2.80 -2.77
C GLU A 6 4.97 -1.57 -2.28
N ALA A 7 4.54 -0.96 -1.17
CA ALA A 7 5.24 0.20 -0.59
C ALA A 7 6.68 -0.14 -0.20
N LEU A 8 6.90 -1.30 0.43
CA LEU A 8 8.24 -1.78 0.79
C LEU A 8 9.11 -2.04 -0.45
N ASN A 9 8.55 -2.70 -1.47
CA ASN A 9 9.28 -2.98 -2.70
C ASN A 9 9.66 -1.69 -3.44
N ILE A 10 8.70 -0.77 -3.62
CA ILE A 10 8.94 0.51 -4.31
C ILE A 10 9.96 1.36 -3.52
N ALA A 11 9.86 1.43 -2.20
CA ALA A 11 10.84 2.15 -1.38
C ALA A 11 12.25 1.57 -1.52
N GLY A 12 12.39 0.23 -1.55
CA GLY A 12 13.65 -0.45 -1.83
C GLY A 12 14.20 -0.07 -3.21
N GLN A 13 13.40 -0.19 -4.24
CA GLN A 13 13.79 0.14 -5.63
C GLN A 13 14.17 1.63 -5.78
N ILE A 14 13.49 2.54 -5.09
CA ILE A 14 13.86 3.98 -5.05
C ILE A 14 15.24 4.15 -4.42
N ASN A 15 15.51 3.46 -3.31
CA ASN A 15 16.82 3.52 -2.64
C ASN A 15 17.96 3.01 -3.54
N ASP A 16 17.69 1.99 -4.35
CA ASP A 16 18.69 1.40 -5.25
C ASP A 16 18.90 2.24 -6.53
N THR A 17 17.91 3.07 -6.93
CA THR A 17 17.88 3.70 -8.27
C THR A 17 17.97 5.22 -8.22
N ILE A 18 17.34 5.86 -7.25
CA ILE A 18 17.11 7.31 -7.21
C ILE A 18 17.89 7.98 -6.07
N TYR A 19 18.30 7.22 -5.04
CA TYR A 19 19.09 7.76 -3.92
C TYR A 19 20.34 8.48 -4.41
N GLY A 20 20.60 9.66 -3.87
CA GLY A 20 21.74 10.50 -4.22
C GLY A 20 21.58 11.33 -5.49
N LYS A 21 20.52 11.14 -6.27
CA LYS A 21 20.25 11.99 -7.45
C LYS A 21 19.79 13.37 -7.02
N ARG A 22 20.20 14.38 -7.81
CA ARG A 22 19.81 15.76 -7.60
C ARG A 22 18.64 16.14 -8.51
N VAL A 23 17.64 16.80 -7.93
CA VAL A 23 16.43 17.23 -8.64
C VAL A 23 16.74 18.43 -9.54
N ALA A 24 16.46 18.30 -10.84
CA ALA A 24 16.64 19.34 -11.86
C ALA A 24 15.34 20.09 -12.15
N SER A 25 14.21 19.38 -12.26
CA SER A 25 12.91 19.99 -12.50
C SER A 25 11.76 19.24 -11.81
N VAL A 26 10.68 19.96 -11.55
CA VAL A 26 9.46 19.40 -10.95
C VAL A 26 8.24 20.00 -11.63
N ILE A 27 7.36 19.14 -12.13
CA ILE A 27 6.07 19.53 -12.71
C ILE A 27 4.97 18.84 -11.90
N ALA A 28 4.18 19.61 -11.17
CA ALA A 28 3.04 19.12 -10.40
C ALA A 28 1.73 19.50 -11.08
N VAL A 29 0.69 18.68 -10.89
CA VAL A 29 -0.69 18.94 -11.39
C VAL A 29 -0.75 19.13 -12.92
N HIS A 30 0.17 18.52 -13.68
CA HIS A 30 0.16 18.64 -15.14
C HIS A 30 -1.15 18.11 -15.76
N THR A 31 -1.61 16.95 -15.32
CA THR A 31 -2.89 16.39 -15.77
C THR A 31 -3.87 16.41 -14.59
N PRO A 32 -4.96 17.22 -14.64
CA PRO A 32 -5.96 17.25 -13.58
C PRO A 32 -6.61 15.88 -13.35
N HIS A 33 -6.80 15.52 -12.08
CA HIS A 33 -7.50 14.30 -11.70
C HIS A 33 -8.43 14.58 -10.50
N LYS A 34 -9.74 14.29 -10.63
CA LYS A 34 -10.75 14.65 -9.64
C LYS A 34 -10.54 14.02 -8.25
N LEU A 35 -9.89 12.86 -8.20
CA LEU A 35 -9.65 12.10 -6.98
C LEU A 35 -8.14 12.00 -6.65
N ALA A 36 -7.33 12.94 -7.13
CA ALA A 36 -5.98 13.15 -6.65
C ALA A 36 -6.01 14.12 -5.48
N TRP A 37 -5.42 13.72 -4.35
CA TRP A 37 -5.23 14.58 -3.20
C TRP A 37 -3.78 15.05 -3.14
N TYR A 38 -3.59 16.34 -2.87
CA TYR A 38 -2.26 16.92 -2.77
C TYR A 38 -2.01 17.36 -1.33
N TYR A 39 -0.92 16.88 -0.75
CA TYR A 39 -0.44 17.31 0.56
C TYR A 39 0.57 18.43 0.38
N GLY A 40 0.44 19.50 1.15
CA GLY A 40 1.16 20.75 0.92
C GLY A 40 0.57 21.53 -0.25
N GLU A 41 1.38 22.40 -0.84
CA GLU A 41 0.97 23.30 -1.93
C GLU A 41 1.62 22.90 -3.26
N PRO A 42 0.92 22.22 -4.19
CA PRO A 42 1.52 21.75 -5.43
C PRO A 42 2.29 22.79 -6.25
N PRO A 43 1.85 24.08 -6.33
CA PRO A 43 2.63 25.11 -7.01
C PRO A 43 4.01 25.38 -6.39
N LYS A 44 4.20 25.02 -5.11
CA LYS A 44 5.48 25.21 -4.39
C LYS A 44 6.38 23.96 -4.43
N TYR A 45 5.95 22.83 -5.02
CA TYR A 45 6.77 21.63 -5.05
C TYR A 45 8.10 21.83 -5.78
N SER A 46 8.11 22.66 -6.83
CA SER A 46 9.35 23.07 -7.52
C SER A 46 10.31 23.77 -6.59
N ASP A 47 9.84 24.76 -5.83
CA ASP A 47 10.67 25.54 -4.90
C ASP A 47 11.18 24.67 -3.74
N LEU A 48 10.38 23.69 -3.34
CA LEU A 48 10.74 22.76 -2.26
C LEU A 48 11.77 21.71 -2.69
N LEU A 49 11.83 21.32 -3.98
CA LEU A 49 12.56 20.13 -4.39
C LEU A 49 13.73 20.42 -5.34
N ILE A 50 13.65 21.43 -6.21
CA ILE A 50 14.70 21.70 -7.19
C ILE A 50 16.04 22.00 -6.48
N GLY A 51 17.09 21.39 -6.98
CA GLY A 51 18.45 21.50 -6.44
C GLY A 51 18.72 20.63 -5.20
N ARG A 52 17.71 19.97 -4.63
CA ARG A 52 17.91 19.05 -3.50
C ARG A 52 18.34 17.68 -3.94
N THR A 53 19.08 17.02 -3.06
CA THR A 53 19.51 15.64 -3.24
C THR A 53 18.52 14.69 -2.63
N ILE A 54 18.13 13.67 -3.39
CA ILE A 54 17.23 12.60 -2.93
C ILE A 54 17.95 11.74 -1.88
N GLY A 55 17.33 11.63 -0.73
CA GLY A 55 17.76 10.78 0.37
C GLY A 55 17.02 9.44 0.40
N LYS A 56 16.95 8.85 1.59
CA LYS A 56 16.36 7.54 1.81
C LYS A 56 14.83 7.54 1.61
N ALA A 57 14.33 6.52 0.93
CA ALA A 57 12.91 6.21 0.87
C ALA A 57 12.54 5.18 1.94
N ASN A 58 11.36 5.35 2.56
CA ASN A 58 10.80 4.45 3.55
C ASN A 58 9.33 4.17 3.23
N ALA A 59 8.86 3.00 3.65
CA ALA A 59 7.44 2.64 3.59
C ALA A 59 6.80 2.78 4.98
N TYR A 60 5.66 3.46 5.03
CA TYR A 60 4.83 3.59 6.23
C TYR A 60 3.41 3.14 5.89
N GLY A 61 3.05 1.91 6.27
CA GLY A 61 1.81 1.29 5.83
C GLY A 61 1.73 1.19 4.30
N SER A 62 0.73 1.82 3.70
CA SER A 62 0.55 1.91 2.24
C SER A 62 1.18 3.17 1.62
N MET A 63 2.01 3.88 2.35
CA MET A 63 2.66 5.12 1.89
C MET A 63 4.14 4.91 1.63
N VAL A 64 4.67 5.60 0.62
CA VAL A 64 6.10 5.70 0.31
C VAL A 64 6.53 7.14 0.56
N GLU A 65 7.44 7.35 1.50
CA GLU A 65 8.07 8.63 1.78
C GLU A 65 9.50 8.64 1.26
N ILE A 66 9.87 9.68 0.54
CA ILE A 66 11.24 9.90 0.05
C ILE A 66 11.77 11.18 0.67
N LYS A 67 12.91 11.10 1.31
CA LYS A 67 13.63 12.29 1.78
C LYS A 67 14.24 13.07 0.60
N ALA A 68 14.21 14.39 0.69
CA ALA A 68 14.95 15.29 -0.17
C ALA A 68 15.55 16.40 0.72
N GLU A 69 16.68 16.08 1.38
CA GLU A 69 17.27 16.90 2.45
C GLU A 69 16.30 17.16 3.61
N ASN A 70 15.84 18.42 3.82
CA ASN A 70 14.84 18.78 4.83
C ASN A 70 13.39 18.79 4.29
N ALA A 71 13.19 18.37 3.04
CA ALA A 71 11.87 18.14 2.46
C ALA A 71 11.54 16.66 2.35
N ASN A 72 10.27 16.37 2.15
CA ASN A 72 9.74 15.03 1.93
C ASN A 72 8.89 15.00 0.66
N ILE A 73 8.93 13.89 -0.05
CA ILE A 73 7.98 13.54 -1.10
C ILE A 73 7.18 12.36 -0.57
N LEU A 74 5.84 12.43 -0.59
CA LEU A 74 4.97 11.41 -0.05
C LEU A 74 3.99 10.92 -1.12
N PHE A 75 3.90 9.60 -1.27
CA PHE A 75 2.93 8.93 -2.11
C PHE A 75 2.05 8.03 -1.25
N GLY A 76 0.73 8.20 -1.39
CA GLY A 76 -0.27 7.36 -0.73
C GLY A 76 -0.90 6.34 -1.68
N GLU A 77 -1.93 5.69 -1.17
CA GLU A 77 -2.72 4.72 -1.93
C GLU A 77 -3.10 5.22 -3.32
N GLY A 78 -3.05 4.34 -4.31
CA GLY A 78 -3.47 4.64 -5.69
C GLY A 78 -2.50 5.46 -6.53
N ALA A 79 -1.38 5.91 -5.96
CA ALA A 79 -0.30 6.51 -6.74
C ALA A 79 0.44 5.42 -7.53
N GLY A 80 0.49 5.53 -8.85
CA GLY A 80 1.33 4.72 -9.72
C GLY A 80 2.65 5.43 -9.96
N ILE A 81 3.73 4.98 -9.33
CA ILE A 81 5.06 5.59 -9.39
C ILE A 81 5.88 4.86 -10.45
N ARG A 82 6.58 5.58 -11.33
CA ARG A 82 7.44 5.00 -12.38
C ARG A 82 8.76 5.73 -12.47
N PHE A 83 9.83 4.97 -12.60
CA PHE A 83 11.15 5.47 -12.96
C PHE A 83 11.31 5.40 -14.49
N HIS A 84 11.99 6.38 -15.04
CA HIS A 84 12.34 6.51 -16.45
C HIS A 84 13.84 6.75 -16.57
N GLY A 85 14.52 5.90 -17.32
CA GLY A 85 15.93 6.09 -17.65
C GLY A 85 16.13 7.29 -18.61
N LYS A 86 17.36 7.76 -18.73
CA LYS A 86 17.76 8.97 -19.50
C LYS A 86 17.17 9.09 -20.90
N SER A 87 16.91 7.98 -21.60
CA SER A 87 16.42 7.98 -22.98
C SER A 87 15.01 7.39 -23.09
N GLU A 88 14.38 7.10 -21.98
CA GLU A 88 13.02 6.57 -21.99
C GLU A 88 12.00 7.68 -22.19
N PRO A 89 10.93 7.42 -22.99
CA PRO A 89 9.88 8.41 -23.19
C PRO A 89 9.12 8.67 -21.89
N LEU A 90 8.90 9.95 -21.59
CA LEU A 90 8.11 10.36 -20.46
C LEU A 90 6.60 10.25 -20.76
N PRO A 91 5.75 9.91 -19.79
CA PRO A 91 4.32 9.81 -20.01
C PRO A 91 3.71 11.20 -20.25
N LEU A 92 2.85 11.30 -21.27
CA LEU A 92 2.11 12.53 -21.58
C LEU A 92 1.14 12.94 -20.46
N LYS A 93 0.64 11.97 -19.66
CA LYS A 93 -0.28 12.20 -18.55
C LYS A 93 0.36 11.80 -17.24
N HIS A 94 0.52 12.77 -16.35
CA HIS A 94 1.05 12.56 -15.02
C HIS A 94 0.50 13.63 -14.07
N GLN A 95 0.43 13.34 -12.80
CA GLN A 95 0.10 14.28 -11.73
C GLN A 95 1.35 14.90 -11.11
N LEU A 96 2.48 14.19 -11.16
CA LEU A 96 3.79 14.68 -10.76
C LEU A 96 4.85 14.10 -11.69
N LEU A 97 5.82 14.93 -12.10
CA LEU A 97 7.03 14.55 -12.79
C LEU A 97 8.22 15.22 -12.10
N ILE A 98 9.21 14.44 -11.73
CA ILE A 98 10.48 14.90 -11.16
C ILE A 98 11.59 14.43 -12.10
N GLU A 99 12.33 15.35 -12.69
CA GLU A 99 13.51 15.06 -13.49
C GLU A 99 14.79 15.30 -12.67
N PHE A 100 15.80 14.46 -12.90
CA PHE A 100 17.07 14.55 -12.21
C PHE A 100 18.17 15.10 -13.13
N GLU A 101 19.26 15.62 -12.56
CA GLU A 101 20.37 16.21 -13.32
C GLU A 101 21.04 15.23 -14.29
N ASP A 102 20.94 13.92 -14.06
CA ASP A 102 21.43 12.87 -14.96
C ASP A 102 20.46 12.56 -16.12
N HIS A 103 19.39 13.34 -16.27
CA HIS A 103 18.32 13.20 -17.24
C HIS A 103 17.44 11.94 -17.09
N SER A 104 17.52 11.22 -15.98
CA SER A 104 16.49 10.27 -15.61
C SER A 104 15.30 10.98 -14.94
N ALA A 105 14.17 10.31 -14.81
CA ALA A 105 12.98 10.92 -14.22
C ALA A 105 12.15 9.93 -13.39
N MET A 106 11.31 10.49 -12.51
CA MET A 106 10.26 9.77 -11.81
C MET A 106 8.91 10.43 -12.11
N SER A 107 7.96 9.67 -12.61
CA SER A 107 6.60 10.13 -12.84
C SER A 107 5.60 9.48 -11.89
N VAL A 108 4.53 10.21 -11.56
CA VAL A 108 3.43 9.70 -10.74
C VAL A 108 2.10 9.94 -11.43
N SER A 109 1.30 8.90 -11.53
CA SER A 109 -0.07 8.95 -12.05
C SER A 109 -1.08 8.41 -11.05
N ILE A 110 -2.27 8.99 -11.02
CA ILE A 110 -3.40 8.51 -10.22
C ILE A 110 -4.42 7.87 -11.15
N GLN A 111 -4.77 6.60 -10.88
CA GLN A 111 -5.76 5.88 -11.72
C GLN A 111 -7.19 6.00 -11.19
N MET A 112 -7.39 5.79 -9.91
CA MET A 112 -8.70 5.87 -9.26
C MET A 112 -8.76 7.03 -8.26
N TYR A 113 -8.00 6.93 -7.20
CA TYR A 113 -7.78 7.97 -6.19
C TYR A 113 -6.38 7.77 -5.61
N GLY A 114 -5.77 8.82 -5.09
CA GLY A 114 -4.45 8.71 -4.47
C GLY A 114 -3.91 10.04 -3.98
N GLY A 115 -2.93 9.95 -3.09
CA GLY A 115 -2.26 11.09 -2.47
C GLY A 115 -0.85 11.30 -3.03
N ILE A 116 -0.52 12.56 -3.29
CA ILE A 116 0.80 13.02 -3.69
C ILE A 116 1.14 14.23 -2.84
N GLY A 117 2.36 14.32 -2.30
CA GLY A 117 2.73 15.46 -1.48
C GLY A 117 4.20 15.81 -1.54
N SER A 118 4.49 17.09 -1.30
CA SER A 118 5.80 17.57 -0.91
C SER A 118 5.66 18.64 0.17
N PHE A 119 6.46 18.54 1.22
CA PHE A 119 6.39 19.37 2.41
C PHE A 119 7.73 19.35 3.16
N LEU A 120 8.00 20.36 3.98
CA LEU A 120 9.16 20.36 4.88
C LEU A 120 8.95 19.42 6.08
N ASP A 121 10.05 19.07 6.72
CA ASP A 121 10.00 18.20 7.92
C ASP A 121 9.10 18.81 8.99
N GLY A 122 8.15 18.00 9.47
CA GLY A 122 7.22 18.37 10.53
C GLY A 122 5.98 19.18 10.09
N GLU A 123 5.90 19.63 8.84
CA GLU A 123 4.78 20.46 8.39
C GLU A 123 3.50 19.69 8.06
N LEU A 124 3.61 18.39 7.75
CA LEU A 124 2.43 17.59 7.36
C LEU A 124 1.62 17.17 8.58
N ASP A 125 0.48 17.83 8.80
CA ASP A 125 -0.53 17.44 9.77
C ASP A 125 -1.60 16.54 9.12
N ASN A 126 -1.24 15.28 8.89
CA ASN A 126 -2.15 14.27 8.34
C ASN A 126 -2.27 13.10 9.31
N PRO A 127 -3.47 12.83 9.88
CA PRO A 127 -3.66 11.75 10.86
C PRO A 127 -3.30 10.37 10.31
N TYR A 128 -3.61 10.09 9.03
CA TYR A 128 -3.28 8.83 8.38
C TYR A 128 -1.77 8.59 8.28
N TYR A 129 -1.03 9.62 7.90
CA TYR A 129 0.42 9.56 7.83
C TYR A 129 1.06 9.39 9.20
N LYS A 130 0.60 10.15 10.21
CA LYS A 130 1.09 10.03 11.60
C LYS A 130 0.86 8.62 12.13
N VAL A 131 -0.36 8.11 12.04
CA VAL A 131 -0.71 6.76 12.50
C VAL A 131 0.12 5.68 11.81
N ALA A 132 0.38 5.80 10.50
CA ALA A 132 1.20 4.84 9.77
C ALA A 132 2.67 4.86 10.19
N LYS A 133 3.18 5.99 10.68
CA LYS A 133 4.56 6.11 11.21
C LYS A 133 4.69 5.65 12.67
N GLU A 134 3.66 5.84 13.47
CA GLU A 134 3.69 5.55 14.91
C GLU A 134 3.38 4.09 15.23
N LYS A 135 2.46 3.47 14.49
CA LYS A 135 2.08 2.08 14.75
C LYS A 135 3.09 1.10 14.20
N PRO A 136 3.33 -0.02 14.90
CA PRO A 136 4.15 -1.10 14.41
C PRO A 136 3.71 -1.61 13.05
N SER A 137 4.66 -1.71 12.10
CA SER A 137 4.40 -2.38 10.83
C SER A 137 4.09 -3.86 11.07
N PRO A 138 3.12 -4.46 10.36
CA PRO A 138 2.83 -5.89 10.46
C PRO A 138 4.04 -6.80 10.23
N LEU A 139 5.08 -6.32 9.55
CA LEU A 139 6.31 -7.06 9.29
C LEU A 139 7.43 -6.76 10.27
N SER A 140 7.27 -5.77 11.17
CA SER A 140 8.25 -5.50 12.23
C SER A 140 8.16 -6.52 13.38
N PRO A 141 9.23 -6.67 14.18
CA PRO A 141 9.19 -7.46 15.42
C PRO A 141 8.18 -6.93 16.44
N ASP A 142 7.96 -5.61 16.47
CA ASP A 142 7.06 -4.96 17.43
C ASP A 142 5.58 -5.29 17.17
N PHE A 143 5.23 -5.74 15.96
CA PHE A 143 3.92 -6.32 15.68
C PHE A 143 3.92 -7.78 16.08
N ASP A 144 3.91 -8.03 17.38
CA ASP A 144 3.88 -9.35 17.98
C ASP A 144 2.45 -9.82 18.36
N LYS A 145 2.34 -11.01 18.96
CA LYS A 145 1.06 -11.56 19.41
C LYS A 145 0.41 -10.70 20.51
N VAL A 146 1.19 -10.05 21.34
CA VAL A 146 0.67 -9.21 22.44
C VAL A 146 0.01 -7.98 21.85
N TYR A 147 0.71 -7.29 20.94
CA TYR A 147 0.18 -6.13 20.24
C TYR A 147 -1.06 -6.47 19.38
N PHE A 148 -1.02 -7.58 18.65
CA PHE A 148 -2.19 -8.02 17.89
C PHE A 148 -3.38 -8.34 18.78
N ASN A 149 -3.17 -9.03 19.90
CA ASN A 149 -4.22 -9.31 20.87
C ASN A 149 -4.79 -8.04 21.50
N TYR A 150 -3.96 -7.03 21.75
CA TYR A 150 -4.42 -5.71 22.20
C TYR A 150 -5.41 -5.11 21.18
N ILE A 151 -5.06 -5.10 19.90
CA ILE A 151 -5.95 -4.59 18.84
C ILE A 151 -7.28 -5.34 18.79
N ILE A 152 -7.26 -6.67 18.74
CA ILE A 152 -8.48 -7.47 18.53
C ILE A 152 -9.34 -7.63 19.80
N SER A 153 -8.82 -7.30 20.97
CA SER A 153 -9.56 -7.34 22.23
C SER A 153 -10.24 -6.02 22.60
N ALA A 154 -9.93 -4.95 21.87
CA ALA A 154 -10.54 -3.64 22.10
C ALA A 154 -12.06 -3.70 21.93
N GLN A 155 -12.81 -3.01 22.79
CA GLN A 155 -14.28 -3.09 22.84
C GLN A 155 -14.94 -2.62 21.54
N GLU A 156 -14.37 -1.58 20.91
CA GLU A 156 -14.88 -0.96 19.70
C GLU A 156 -14.78 -1.87 18.47
N VAL A 157 -13.89 -2.86 18.47
CA VAL A 157 -13.73 -3.76 17.33
C VAL A 157 -14.58 -5.03 17.40
N GLN A 158 -15.18 -5.34 18.54
CA GLN A 158 -15.87 -6.62 18.77
C GLN A 158 -17.01 -6.89 17.76
N LYS A 159 -17.73 -5.86 17.37
CA LYS A 159 -18.84 -5.96 16.40
C LYS A 159 -18.39 -5.79 14.93
N LEU A 160 -17.12 -5.52 14.70
CA LEU A 160 -16.60 -5.35 13.34
C LEU A 160 -16.51 -6.71 12.63
N SER A 161 -16.60 -6.67 11.31
CA SER A 161 -16.19 -7.79 10.46
C SER A 161 -14.67 -7.85 10.36
N LEU A 162 -14.11 -9.02 9.99
CA LEU A 162 -12.68 -9.14 9.77
C LEU A 162 -12.16 -8.20 8.68
N LYS A 163 -12.96 -7.97 7.61
CA LYS A 163 -12.61 -6.92 6.65
C LYS A 163 -12.47 -5.55 7.29
N ALA A 164 -13.43 -5.16 8.13
CA ALA A 164 -13.38 -3.87 8.82
C ALA A 164 -12.21 -3.78 9.80
N LEU A 165 -11.97 -4.84 10.59
CA LEU A 165 -10.84 -4.90 11.50
C LEU A 165 -9.51 -4.66 10.77
N LEU A 166 -9.28 -5.37 9.66
CA LEU A 166 -7.99 -5.38 8.97
C LEU A 166 -7.74 -4.14 8.10
N ALA A 167 -8.76 -3.63 7.40
CA ALA A 167 -8.58 -2.67 6.32
C ALA A 167 -9.22 -1.29 6.56
N THR A 168 -9.66 -0.97 7.78
CA THR A 168 -10.17 0.37 8.06
C THR A 168 -9.45 1.04 9.22
N GLU A 169 -9.46 2.38 9.22
CA GLU A 169 -8.90 3.26 10.27
C GLU A 169 -7.43 2.99 10.59
N GLN A 170 -6.71 2.39 9.68
CA GLN A 170 -5.31 2.01 9.87
C GLN A 170 -5.04 1.36 11.24
N ARG A 171 -5.94 0.47 11.69
CA ARG A 171 -5.70 -0.33 12.90
C ARG A 171 -4.44 -1.16 12.73
N ILE A 172 -4.24 -1.68 11.52
CA ILE A 172 -3.02 -2.34 11.07
C ILE A 172 -2.56 -1.62 9.80
N PRO A 173 -1.60 -0.68 9.88
CA PRO A 173 -1.18 0.12 8.74
C PRO A 173 -0.69 -0.71 7.56
N GLY A 174 -1.16 -0.35 6.36
CA GLY A 174 -0.75 -0.99 5.12
C GLY A 174 -1.53 -2.22 4.72
N ILE A 175 -2.50 -2.68 5.52
CA ILE A 175 -3.47 -3.69 5.08
C ILE A 175 -4.65 -2.97 4.43
N GLY A 176 -4.74 -3.09 3.12
CA GLY A 176 -5.87 -2.61 2.34
C GLY A 176 -6.75 -3.74 1.82
N ASN A 177 -7.67 -3.38 0.91
CA ASN A 177 -8.65 -4.33 0.37
C ASN A 177 -8.03 -5.42 -0.52
N GLY A 178 -6.83 -5.23 -1.03
CA GLY A 178 -6.14 -6.21 -1.87
C GLY A 178 -5.49 -7.33 -1.05
N VAL A 179 -4.61 -6.98 -0.11
CA VAL A 179 -3.86 -8.01 0.67
C VAL A 179 -4.76 -8.76 1.66
N LEU A 180 -5.82 -8.11 2.19
CA LEU A 180 -6.71 -8.77 3.15
C LEU A 180 -7.40 -10.02 2.59
N GLN A 181 -7.60 -10.10 1.26
CA GLN A 181 -8.30 -11.22 0.63
C GLN A 181 -7.52 -12.52 0.87
N ASP A 182 -6.23 -12.52 0.54
CA ASP A 182 -5.39 -13.70 0.69
C ASP A 182 -5.04 -13.96 2.17
N ILE A 183 -4.92 -12.92 2.99
CA ILE A 183 -4.77 -13.08 4.46
C ILE A 183 -5.96 -13.88 5.02
N LEU A 184 -7.18 -13.49 4.68
CA LEU A 184 -8.38 -14.17 5.17
C LEU A 184 -8.58 -15.56 4.55
N PHE A 185 -8.17 -15.73 3.29
CA PHE A 185 -8.19 -17.05 2.65
C PHE A 185 -7.24 -18.03 3.34
N ASN A 186 -6.01 -17.61 3.61
CA ASN A 186 -5.00 -18.41 4.28
C ASN A 186 -5.39 -18.73 5.73
N ALA A 187 -6.06 -17.79 6.42
CA ALA A 187 -6.64 -18.02 7.73
C ALA A 187 -7.93 -18.85 7.71
N LYS A 188 -8.46 -19.20 6.53
CA LYS A 188 -9.75 -19.90 6.35
C LYS A 188 -10.94 -19.17 6.99
N MET A 189 -10.92 -17.83 6.94
CA MET A 189 -11.93 -16.99 7.57
C MET A 189 -12.69 -16.16 6.54
N HIS A 190 -14.02 -16.13 6.70
CA HIS A 190 -14.88 -15.33 5.83
C HIS A 190 -14.70 -13.82 6.13
N PRO A 191 -14.63 -12.93 5.11
CA PRO A 191 -14.44 -11.49 5.33
C PRO A 191 -15.51 -10.83 6.23
N LYS A 192 -16.70 -11.39 6.30
CA LYS A 192 -17.82 -10.89 7.13
C LYS A 192 -17.86 -11.49 8.54
N LYS A 193 -17.03 -12.49 8.88
CA LYS A 193 -16.96 -13.08 10.21
C LYS A 193 -16.68 -11.99 11.24
N LYS A 194 -17.39 -12.01 12.37
CA LYS A 194 -17.28 -10.99 13.42
C LYS A 194 -16.12 -11.27 14.37
N VAL A 195 -15.46 -10.21 14.82
CA VAL A 195 -14.31 -10.32 15.74
C VAL A 195 -14.70 -11.05 17.03
N ASN A 196 -15.84 -10.74 17.63
CA ASN A 196 -16.33 -11.36 18.87
C ASN A 196 -16.71 -12.85 18.73
N THR A 197 -16.72 -13.41 17.50
CA THR A 197 -16.97 -14.83 17.28
C THR A 197 -15.67 -15.65 17.12
N LEU A 198 -14.51 -14.99 17.19
CA LEU A 198 -13.22 -15.65 17.05
C LEU A 198 -12.86 -16.45 18.30
N SER A 199 -12.58 -17.74 18.12
CA SER A 199 -11.91 -18.54 19.13
C SER A 199 -10.46 -18.10 19.34
N ASN A 200 -9.80 -18.56 20.39
CA ASN A 200 -8.37 -18.28 20.59
C ASN A 200 -7.52 -18.84 19.41
N LYS A 201 -7.89 -20.01 18.91
CA LYS A 201 -7.24 -20.60 17.73
C LYS A 201 -7.44 -19.71 16.49
N ASP A 202 -8.64 -19.19 16.25
CA ASP A 202 -8.88 -18.28 15.13
C ASP A 202 -7.99 -17.01 15.24
N LYS A 203 -7.81 -16.45 16.43
CA LYS A 203 -6.96 -15.28 16.65
C LYS A 203 -5.49 -15.59 16.33
N GLU A 204 -4.99 -16.74 16.74
CA GLU A 204 -3.64 -17.20 16.40
C GLU A 204 -3.45 -17.46 14.91
N ASP A 205 -4.41 -18.13 14.27
CA ASP A 205 -4.40 -18.40 12.83
C ASP A 205 -4.44 -17.10 12.03
N LEU A 206 -5.24 -16.11 12.46
CA LEU A 206 -5.32 -14.81 11.81
C LEU A 206 -4.01 -14.03 11.96
N PHE A 207 -3.43 -13.97 13.16
CA PHE A 207 -2.13 -13.33 13.41
C PHE A 207 -1.04 -13.95 12.53
N SER A 208 -0.95 -15.29 12.54
CA SER A 208 0.02 -16.03 11.71
C SER A 208 -0.17 -15.72 10.22
N SER A 209 -1.42 -15.72 9.76
CA SER A 209 -1.74 -15.44 8.36
C SER A 209 -1.39 -14.00 7.97
N VAL A 210 -1.64 -13.01 8.83
CA VAL A 210 -1.20 -11.62 8.58
C VAL A 210 0.30 -11.56 8.34
N LYS A 211 1.10 -12.14 9.25
CA LYS A 211 2.57 -12.13 9.16
C LYS A 211 3.07 -12.86 7.92
N THR A 212 2.64 -14.11 7.74
CA THR A 212 3.17 -14.98 6.67
C THR A 212 2.76 -14.53 5.28
N THR A 213 1.50 -14.10 5.11
CA THR A 213 1.01 -13.67 3.79
C THR A 213 1.66 -12.35 3.37
N LEU A 214 1.74 -11.36 4.27
CA LEU A 214 2.41 -10.09 3.96
C LEU A 214 3.90 -10.28 3.72
N SER A 215 4.58 -11.15 4.49
CA SER A 215 5.98 -11.48 4.27
C SER A 215 6.20 -12.13 2.89
N ALA A 216 5.36 -13.09 2.52
CA ALA A 216 5.43 -13.73 1.21
C ALA A 216 5.20 -12.75 0.06
N MET A 217 4.24 -11.82 0.20
CA MET A 217 4.01 -10.76 -0.78
C MET A 217 5.21 -9.81 -0.89
N ALA A 218 5.77 -9.37 0.24
CA ALA A 218 6.90 -8.44 0.24
C ALA A 218 8.16 -9.07 -0.34
N THR A 219 8.51 -10.31 0.04
CA THR A 219 9.71 -11.01 -0.46
C THR A 219 9.64 -11.33 -1.95
N GLN A 220 8.43 -11.39 -2.53
CA GLN A 220 8.23 -11.59 -3.97
C GLN A 220 8.03 -10.28 -4.74
N GLY A 221 8.32 -9.13 -4.15
CA GLY A 221 8.23 -7.82 -4.81
C GLY A 221 6.80 -7.29 -5.00
N GLY A 222 5.86 -7.75 -4.16
CA GLY A 222 4.45 -7.35 -4.24
C GLY A 222 3.56 -8.34 -4.97
N ARG A 223 2.28 -7.97 -5.10
CA ARG A 223 1.25 -8.80 -5.78
C ARG A 223 1.35 -8.68 -7.29
N ASP A 224 1.02 -9.77 -8.00
CA ASP A 224 0.98 -9.80 -9.48
C ASP A 224 -0.14 -8.93 -10.10
N THR A 225 -1.00 -8.35 -9.28
CA THR A 225 -2.03 -7.40 -9.68
C THR A 225 -1.57 -5.95 -9.64
N GLU A 226 -0.40 -5.67 -9.10
CA GLU A 226 0.18 -4.34 -8.93
C GLU A 226 1.54 -4.25 -9.65
N LEU A 227 1.92 -3.03 -10.01
CA LEU A 227 3.17 -2.78 -10.73
C LEU A 227 4.19 -2.10 -9.83
N ASP A 228 5.44 -2.48 -9.99
CA ASP A 228 6.59 -1.90 -9.30
C ASP A 228 7.06 -0.57 -9.92
N LEU A 229 8.19 -0.03 -9.43
CA LEU A 229 8.79 1.21 -9.92
C LEU A 229 9.16 1.17 -11.41
N PHE A 230 9.46 -0.01 -11.95
CA PHE A 230 9.85 -0.21 -13.36
C PHE A 230 8.69 -0.67 -14.25
N GLY A 231 7.48 -0.79 -13.70
CA GLY A 231 6.31 -1.23 -14.44
C GLY A 231 6.14 -2.74 -14.55
N HIS A 232 6.90 -3.53 -13.78
CA HIS A 232 6.77 -4.96 -13.74
C HIS A 232 5.75 -5.39 -12.67
N PRO A 233 4.92 -6.42 -12.93
CA PRO A 233 4.03 -6.96 -11.91
C PRO A 233 4.84 -7.65 -10.80
N GLY A 234 4.33 -7.59 -9.57
CA GLY A 234 4.90 -8.35 -8.46
C GLY A 234 4.90 -9.86 -8.71
N GLY A 235 5.77 -10.58 -8.01
CA GLY A 235 5.92 -12.03 -8.17
C GLY A 235 4.88 -12.86 -7.41
N TYR A 236 4.28 -12.30 -6.35
CA TYR A 236 3.29 -13.03 -5.56
C TYR A 236 1.99 -13.24 -6.34
N LYS A 237 1.64 -14.51 -6.58
CA LYS A 237 0.41 -14.90 -7.28
C LYS A 237 -0.80 -14.78 -6.37
N THR A 238 -1.59 -13.73 -6.59
CA THR A 238 -2.78 -13.43 -5.79
C THR A 238 -3.84 -14.52 -5.95
N ILE A 239 -4.28 -15.11 -4.85
CA ILE A 239 -5.26 -16.20 -4.82
C ILE A 239 -6.68 -15.65 -5.03
N LEU A 240 -7.03 -14.60 -4.31
CA LEU A 240 -8.36 -14.00 -4.35
C LEU A 240 -8.32 -12.56 -4.87
N CYS A 241 -8.68 -12.38 -6.13
CA CYS A 241 -8.72 -11.07 -6.77
C CYS A 241 -9.73 -11.03 -7.94
N ARG A 242 -9.83 -9.89 -8.61
CA ARG A 242 -10.68 -9.73 -9.81
C ARG A 242 -10.36 -10.74 -10.93
N ASN A 243 -9.11 -11.21 -11.01
CA ASN A 243 -8.67 -12.11 -12.06
C ASN A 243 -8.96 -13.58 -11.76
N THR A 244 -9.31 -13.91 -10.50
CA THR A 244 -9.59 -15.27 -10.05
C THR A 244 -11.06 -15.52 -9.73
N VAL A 245 -11.89 -14.48 -9.69
CA VAL A 245 -13.36 -14.64 -9.54
C VAL A 245 -13.93 -15.52 -10.64
N ASN A 246 -14.91 -16.36 -10.30
CA ASN A 246 -15.53 -17.37 -11.16
C ASN A 246 -14.59 -18.50 -11.59
N LYS A 247 -13.38 -18.58 -11.05
CA LYS A 247 -12.46 -19.71 -11.24
C LYS A 247 -12.54 -20.69 -10.05
N PRO A 248 -12.13 -21.94 -10.24
CA PRO A 248 -12.06 -22.91 -9.15
C PRO A 248 -11.09 -22.46 -8.05
N CYS A 249 -11.47 -22.64 -6.80
CA CYS A 249 -10.59 -22.48 -5.65
C CYS A 249 -9.42 -23.47 -5.74
N PRO A 250 -8.17 -23.03 -5.56
CA PRO A 250 -7.01 -23.91 -5.71
C PRO A 250 -6.94 -25.01 -4.63
N ILE A 251 -7.69 -24.86 -3.52
CA ILE A 251 -7.70 -25.87 -2.44
C ILE A 251 -8.82 -26.89 -2.61
N CYS A 252 -10.05 -26.45 -2.94
CA CYS A 252 -11.23 -27.32 -2.87
C CYS A 252 -12.06 -27.39 -4.17
N GLY A 253 -11.67 -26.66 -5.23
CA GLY A 253 -12.36 -26.64 -6.51
C GLY A 253 -13.67 -25.82 -6.53
N THR A 254 -14.20 -25.38 -5.40
CA THR A 254 -15.42 -24.54 -5.35
C THR A 254 -15.17 -23.21 -6.05
N ILE A 255 -16.15 -22.71 -6.79
CA ILE A 255 -16.01 -21.48 -7.54
C ILE A 255 -15.85 -20.26 -6.60
N ILE A 256 -14.81 -19.47 -6.84
CA ILE A 256 -14.52 -18.23 -6.09
C ILE A 256 -15.63 -17.22 -6.36
N LYS A 257 -16.23 -16.71 -5.29
CA LYS A 257 -17.30 -15.70 -5.32
C LYS A 257 -16.75 -14.29 -5.15
N LYS A 258 -17.50 -13.33 -5.67
CA LYS A 258 -17.30 -11.89 -5.46
C LYS A 258 -18.58 -11.28 -4.89
N GLU A 259 -18.43 -10.39 -3.94
CA GLU A 259 -19.53 -9.65 -3.36
C GLU A 259 -19.13 -8.19 -3.10
N ALA A 260 -20.06 -7.25 -3.28
CA ALA A 260 -19.87 -5.87 -2.84
C ALA A 260 -20.07 -5.79 -1.32
N TYR A 261 -19.07 -5.30 -0.61
CA TYR A 261 -19.11 -5.18 0.84
C TYR A 261 -18.24 -4.03 1.33
N MET A 262 -18.80 -3.14 2.14
CA MET A 262 -18.11 -1.98 2.74
C MET A 262 -17.32 -1.15 1.72
N GLY A 263 -17.97 -0.64 0.71
CA GLY A 263 -17.37 0.27 -0.27
C GLY A 263 -16.38 -0.37 -1.25
N GLY A 264 -16.21 -1.69 -1.22
CA GLY A 264 -15.31 -2.41 -2.12
C GLY A 264 -15.82 -3.81 -2.43
N SER A 265 -15.02 -4.60 -3.15
CA SER A 265 -15.31 -6.00 -3.41
C SER A 265 -14.59 -6.89 -2.40
N VAL A 266 -15.26 -7.96 -1.94
CA VAL A 266 -14.65 -9.10 -1.27
C VAL A 266 -14.71 -10.30 -2.19
N TYR A 267 -13.64 -11.09 -2.18
CA TYR A 267 -13.53 -12.35 -2.90
C TYR A 267 -13.35 -13.45 -1.87
N TYR A 268 -14.02 -14.58 -2.05
CA TYR A 268 -13.93 -15.67 -1.09
C TYR A 268 -14.35 -17.02 -1.70
N CYS A 269 -13.87 -18.11 -1.09
CA CYS A 269 -14.35 -19.45 -1.33
C CYS A 269 -15.28 -19.85 -0.19
N GLU A 270 -16.57 -20.05 -0.46
CA GLU A 270 -17.56 -20.35 0.57
C GLU A 270 -17.32 -21.68 1.31
N LYS A 271 -16.61 -22.63 0.68
CA LYS A 271 -16.27 -23.91 1.32
C LYS A 271 -15.05 -23.80 2.24
N CYS A 272 -14.02 -23.03 1.84
CA CYS A 272 -12.80 -22.85 2.64
C CYS A 272 -12.95 -21.77 3.72
N GLN A 273 -13.83 -20.80 3.51
CA GLN A 273 -14.01 -19.62 4.37
C GLN A 273 -15.47 -19.54 4.83
N GLN A 274 -15.86 -20.41 5.73
CA GLN A 274 -17.22 -20.44 6.27
C GLN A 274 -17.47 -19.24 7.20
N LEU A 275 -18.73 -18.74 7.19
CA LEU A 275 -19.19 -17.65 8.03
C LEU A 275 -19.60 -18.17 9.41
#